data_c1ff0df6b7a7b5126d15d4aaeb1ce10b
#
_entry.id   c1ff0df6b7a7b5126d15d4aaeb1ce10b
#
_cell.length_a   1.000
_cell.length_b   1.000
_cell.length_c   1.000
_cell.angle_alpha   90.00
_cell.angle_beta   90.00
_cell.angle_gamma   90.00
#
_symmetry.space_group_name_H-M   'P 1'
#
loop_
_entity.id
_entity.type
_entity.pdbx_description
1 polymer ?
#
loop_
_entity_poly.entity_id
_entity_poly.type
_entity_poly.pdbx_seq_one_letter_code
_entity_poly.pdbx_strand_id
1 'polypeptide(L)'
;MSIGHLDQLLLGIADAQVAETPGANRIVVSGLTLDSRQVRRGDAFFALRGLHGHGIEFAANAVQRGAQGVLAEAPAVETEPLSVPLLWIDDLHAQVGEIAARFYDRPAESMRVIGITGTNGKTSCVQLLAQALTFLGHRAATIGTLGAGLHGQLREGERTTPDAISVQGLLAGFRDAGATHVAMEVSSHALEQGRVAAVDFELAAFTNLTHDHLDYHGSMEAYGAAKAKLFAWPGLQAAVINIDDAFGRELASRLPAGVKPLRFSMSDDPDAEIAASAIITSAEGLAFQLRTPWGTHALSSHLLGRFNVANLLTVVACLGALGESFERIVAAVGILQPVNGRMSRLGGQHHLPLVVVDYAHTPDALEQTLTALRAHCAGHLICVFGCGGERDAAKRPVMGEIAARMADIAIVTDDNPRGEDGDAIVAQIVAGMGAARSMAVERDRAVAIGHALKLAQSGDVVLIAGKGHETYQEGAAGKRPFDDLAVAHAALEQMTWEPRA
;
A
#
# COMPACT_ATOMS: atom_id res chain seq x y z
N MET A 1 -12.68 -7.94 24.07
CA MET A 1 -13.67 -6.99 23.52
C MET A 1 -13.59 -5.75 24.37
N SER A 2 -13.28 -4.62 23.78
CA SER A 2 -13.30 -3.34 24.47
C SER A 2 -14.77 -2.99 24.82
N ILE A 3 -14.97 -2.40 25.98
CA ILE A 3 -16.26 -1.88 26.42
C ILE A 3 -16.00 -0.45 26.90
N GLY A 4 -16.75 0.52 26.35
CA GLY A 4 -16.58 1.93 26.67
C GLY A 4 -17.86 2.58 27.15
N HIS A 5 -17.77 3.42 28.17
CA HIS A 5 -18.84 4.33 28.54
C HIS A 5 -18.83 5.54 27.61
N LEU A 6 -19.96 5.84 26.98
CA LEU A 6 -20.02 6.86 25.93
C LEU A 6 -19.64 8.27 26.46
N ASP A 7 -20.04 8.60 27.67
CA ASP A 7 -19.66 9.85 28.34
C ASP A 7 -18.13 9.99 28.54
N GLN A 8 -17.46 8.91 28.89
CA GLN A 8 -16.00 8.89 29.03
C GLN A 8 -15.30 9.03 27.67
N LEU A 9 -15.83 8.37 26.63
CA LEU A 9 -15.29 8.46 25.27
C LEU A 9 -15.41 9.89 24.71
N LEU A 10 -16.46 10.62 25.09
CA LEU A 10 -16.77 11.97 24.63
C LEU A 10 -16.28 13.08 25.56
N LEU A 11 -15.62 12.76 26.67
CA LEU A 11 -15.12 13.74 27.63
C LEU A 11 -14.24 14.78 26.97
N GLY A 12 -14.57 16.07 27.13
CA GLY A 12 -13.88 17.19 26.49
C GLY A 12 -14.12 17.33 24.98
N ILE A 13 -14.96 16.49 24.39
CA ILE A 13 -15.36 16.53 22.97
C ILE A 13 -16.81 17.01 22.85
N ALA A 14 -17.73 16.45 23.65
CA ALA A 14 -19.16 16.69 23.55
C ALA A 14 -19.84 16.66 24.93
N ASP A 15 -19.21 17.26 25.93
CA ASP A 15 -19.70 17.25 27.32
C ASP A 15 -21.10 17.85 27.47
N ALA A 16 -21.38 18.99 26.78
CA ALA A 16 -22.69 19.62 26.79
C ALA A 16 -23.76 18.73 26.16
N GLN A 17 -23.47 18.13 25.00
CA GLN A 17 -24.37 17.25 24.28
C GLN A 17 -24.69 15.98 25.09
N VAL A 18 -23.71 15.42 25.79
CA VAL A 18 -23.91 14.29 26.72
C VAL A 18 -24.81 14.68 27.88
N ALA A 19 -24.61 15.89 28.48
CA ALA A 19 -25.40 16.37 29.59
C ALA A 19 -26.86 16.66 29.20
N GLU A 20 -27.07 17.20 28.00
CA GLU A 20 -28.39 17.58 27.48
C GLU A 20 -29.19 16.41 26.90
N THR A 21 -28.52 15.30 26.52
CA THR A 21 -29.18 14.14 25.90
C THR A 21 -29.60 13.11 26.93
N PRO A 22 -30.92 12.88 27.15
CA PRO A 22 -31.40 11.94 28.15
C PRO A 22 -30.84 10.53 27.93
N GLY A 23 -30.22 9.97 28.95
CA GLY A 23 -29.65 8.61 28.94
C GLY A 23 -28.29 8.45 28.28
N ALA A 24 -27.71 9.49 27.67
CA ALA A 24 -26.39 9.40 27.01
C ALA A 24 -25.28 8.97 27.97
N ASN A 25 -25.31 9.44 29.22
CA ASN A 25 -24.36 9.10 30.27
C ASN A 25 -24.45 7.66 30.80
N ARG A 26 -25.43 6.89 30.34
CA ARG A 26 -25.63 5.46 30.73
C ARG A 26 -25.33 4.50 29.60
N ILE A 27 -24.97 5.02 28.43
CA ILE A 27 -24.68 4.18 27.27
C ILE A 27 -23.35 3.48 27.47
N VAL A 28 -23.38 2.16 27.36
CA VAL A 28 -22.18 1.32 27.29
C VAL A 28 -22.12 0.74 25.90
N VAL A 29 -21.02 1.00 25.18
CA VAL A 29 -20.82 0.52 23.82
C VAL A 29 -19.78 -0.59 23.80
N SER A 30 -20.00 -1.58 22.93
CA SER A 30 -19.10 -2.73 22.73
C SER A 30 -18.39 -2.70 21.37
N GLY A 31 -18.65 -1.69 20.55
CA GLY A 31 -18.04 -1.44 19.27
C GLY A 31 -18.39 -0.06 18.71
N LEU A 32 -17.64 0.35 17.69
CA LEU A 32 -17.82 1.60 16.97
C LEU A 32 -17.89 1.28 15.47
N THR A 33 -18.73 1.98 14.71
CA THR A 33 -18.78 1.81 13.26
C THR A 33 -19.25 3.06 12.53
N LEU A 34 -18.70 3.28 11.31
CA LEU A 34 -19.11 4.30 10.33
C LEU A 34 -20.11 3.75 9.29
N ASP A 35 -20.30 2.43 9.22
CA ASP A 35 -21.18 1.77 8.26
C ASP A 35 -22.38 1.16 8.95
N SER A 36 -23.58 1.71 8.68
CA SER A 36 -24.83 1.22 9.25
C SER A 36 -25.11 -0.27 8.95
N ARG A 37 -24.56 -0.79 7.83
CA ARG A 37 -24.69 -2.20 7.42
C ARG A 37 -23.86 -3.14 8.26
N GLN A 38 -22.79 -2.64 8.88
CA GLN A 38 -21.83 -3.39 9.71
C GLN A 38 -22.15 -3.30 11.21
N VAL A 39 -23.15 -2.52 11.60
CA VAL A 39 -23.59 -2.39 13.00
C VAL A 39 -23.89 -3.75 13.60
N ARG A 40 -23.33 -3.99 14.76
CA ARG A 40 -23.62 -5.12 15.65
C ARG A 40 -24.36 -4.63 16.92
N ARG A 41 -25.03 -5.55 17.59
CA ARG A 41 -25.70 -5.20 18.85
C ARG A 41 -24.69 -4.68 19.87
N GLY A 42 -24.94 -3.48 20.38
CA GLY A 42 -24.07 -2.81 21.34
C GLY A 42 -23.14 -1.76 20.77
N ASP A 43 -23.12 -1.58 19.44
CA ASP A 43 -22.24 -0.59 18.80
C ASP A 43 -22.78 0.84 18.95
N ALA A 44 -21.88 1.84 18.88
CA ALA A 44 -22.20 3.21 18.54
C ALA A 44 -22.02 3.43 17.04
N PHE A 45 -23.02 4.03 16.40
CA PHE A 45 -22.99 4.39 14.99
C PHE A 45 -22.60 5.85 14.81
N PHE A 46 -21.62 6.11 13.95
CA PHE A 46 -21.14 7.46 13.59
C PHE A 46 -21.76 7.89 12.27
N ALA A 47 -22.63 8.87 12.31
CA ALA A 47 -23.34 9.41 11.17
C ALA A 47 -22.66 10.71 10.67
N LEU A 48 -21.60 10.56 9.88
CA LEU A 48 -20.82 11.68 9.33
C LEU A 48 -21.53 12.31 8.12
N ARG A 49 -21.19 13.54 7.81
CA ARG A 49 -21.58 14.22 6.60
C ARG A 49 -20.70 13.78 5.44
N GLY A 50 -21.28 13.24 4.40
CA GLY A 50 -20.59 12.82 3.18
C GLY A 50 -20.76 13.83 2.03
N LEU A 51 -20.12 13.54 0.90
CA LEU A 51 -20.22 14.38 -0.32
C LEU A 51 -21.63 14.44 -0.91
N HIS A 52 -22.45 13.41 -0.74
CA HIS A 52 -23.75 13.26 -1.39
C HIS A 52 -24.93 13.22 -0.41
N GLY A 53 -24.69 13.22 0.89
CA GLY A 53 -25.75 13.14 1.91
C GLY A 53 -25.18 13.08 3.34
N HIS A 54 -26.05 13.06 4.31
CA HIS A 54 -25.71 12.95 5.71
C HIS A 54 -25.92 11.53 6.21
N GLY A 55 -24.95 10.95 6.92
CA GLY A 55 -25.03 9.59 7.48
C GLY A 55 -26.22 9.35 8.41
N ILE A 56 -26.87 10.43 8.92
CA ILE A 56 -28.08 10.34 9.74
C ILE A 56 -29.24 9.61 9.03
N GLU A 57 -29.29 9.68 7.71
CA GLU A 57 -30.29 8.96 6.91
C GLU A 57 -30.26 7.45 7.13
N PHE A 58 -29.12 6.93 7.57
CA PHE A 58 -28.93 5.50 7.87
C PHE A 58 -29.09 5.17 9.35
N ALA A 59 -29.40 6.16 10.22
CA ALA A 59 -29.46 5.96 11.66
C ALA A 59 -30.59 4.98 12.07
N ALA A 60 -31.75 5.06 11.43
CA ALA A 60 -32.84 4.12 11.69
C ALA A 60 -32.43 2.66 11.40
N ASN A 61 -31.71 2.42 10.30
CA ASN A 61 -31.16 1.10 9.97
C ASN A 61 -30.12 0.64 11.00
N ALA A 62 -29.22 1.54 11.44
CA ALA A 62 -28.23 1.25 12.46
C ALA A 62 -28.89 0.85 13.80
N VAL A 63 -29.92 1.60 14.23
CA VAL A 63 -30.70 1.30 15.45
C VAL A 63 -31.44 -0.05 15.34
N GLN A 64 -32.06 -0.33 14.19
CA GLN A 64 -32.71 -1.61 13.93
C GLN A 64 -31.73 -2.79 14.02
N ARG A 65 -30.45 -2.58 13.66
CA ARG A 65 -29.39 -3.58 13.78
C ARG A 65 -28.82 -3.70 15.20
N GLY A 66 -29.17 -2.78 16.10
CA GLY A 66 -28.82 -2.87 17.52
C GLY A 66 -27.78 -1.84 17.98
N ALA A 67 -27.64 -0.74 17.27
CA ALA A 67 -26.86 0.41 17.78
C ALA A 67 -27.46 0.88 19.11
N GLN A 68 -26.59 1.20 20.08
CA GLN A 68 -26.99 1.70 21.41
C GLN A 68 -26.98 3.23 21.48
N GLY A 69 -26.36 3.90 20.52
CA GLY A 69 -26.33 5.35 20.37
C GLY A 69 -25.93 5.74 18.98
N VAL A 70 -26.33 6.93 18.57
CA VAL A 70 -25.96 7.55 17.30
C VAL A 70 -25.22 8.84 17.59
N LEU A 71 -24.01 8.97 17.06
CA LEU A 71 -23.21 10.20 17.06
C LEU A 71 -23.31 10.80 15.67
N ALA A 72 -23.94 11.95 15.53
CA ALA A 72 -24.17 12.61 14.25
C ALA A 72 -23.38 13.92 14.14
N GLU A 73 -22.88 14.20 12.97
CA GLU A 73 -22.13 15.43 12.72
C GLU A 73 -23.06 16.64 12.60
N ALA A 74 -22.81 17.65 13.43
CA ALA A 74 -23.57 18.90 13.42
C ALA A 74 -23.34 19.72 12.10
N PRO A 75 -24.24 20.68 11.75
CA PRO A 75 -25.44 21.04 12.49
C PRO A 75 -26.55 20.00 12.37
N ALA A 76 -27.41 19.96 13.39
CA ALA A 76 -28.56 19.09 13.41
C ALA A 76 -29.48 19.30 12.20
N VAL A 77 -29.96 18.20 11.65
CA VAL A 77 -30.96 18.20 10.57
C VAL A 77 -32.24 17.51 11.06
N GLU A 78 -33.35 17.81 10.41
CA GLU A 78 -34.62 17.14 10.74
C GLU A 78 -34.49 15.64 10.52
N THR A 79 -34.88 14.85 11.54
CA THR A 79 -34.84 13.39 11.51
C THR A 79 -35.98 12.82 12.33
N GLU A 80 -36.39 11.61 12.00
CA GLU A 80 -37.39 10.89 12.83
C GLU A 80 -36.80 10.56 14.22
N PRO A 81 -37.63 10.54 15.27
CA PRO A 81 -37.19 10.17 16.59
C PRO A 81 -36.60 8.76 16.61
N LEU A 82 -35.40 8.63 17.17
CA LEU A 82 -34.74 7.34 17.36
C LEU A 82 -35.07 6.76 18.75
N SER A 83 -35.09 5.43 18.85
CA SER A 83 -35.29 4.73 20.14
C SER A 83 -34.04 4.67 21.01
N VAL A 84 -32.93 5.24 20.54
CA VAL A 84 -31.65 5.35 21.24
C VAL A 84 -31.23 6.81 21.29
N PRO A 85 -30.33 7.23 22.21
CA PRO A 85 -29.78 8.57 22.22
C PRO A 85 -29.11 8.97 20.93
N LEU A 86 -29.41 10.19 20.46
CA LEU A 86 -28.79 10.84 19.30
C LEU A 86 -28.06 12.09 19.80
N LEU A 87 -26.75 12.15 19.57
CA LEU A 87 -25.91 13.29 19.92
C LEU A 87 -25.40 13.96 18.64
N TRP A 88 -25.65 15.28 18.51
CA TRP A 88 -25.11 16.10 17.45
C TRP A 88 -23.81 16.74 17.90
N ILE A 89 -22.70 16.39 17.26
CA ILE A 89 -21.36 16.78 17.67
C ILE A 89 -20.70 17.63 16.58
N ASP A 90 -20.20 18.79 16.97
CA ASP A 90 -19.46 19.68 16.07
C ASP A 90 -18.16 19.01 15.63
N ASP A 91 -17.86 19.12 14.32
CA ASP A 91 -16.64 18.58 13.72
C ASP A 91 -16.37 17.09 14.10
N LEU A 92 -17.45 16.30 14.18
CA LEU A 92 -17.37 14.87 14.55
C LEU A 92 -16.36 14.12 13.69
N HIS A 93 -16.26 14.48 12.39
CA HIS A 93 -15.31 13.87 11.48
C HIS A 93 -13.87 13.93 12.01
N ALA A 94 -13.43 15.07 12.52
CA ALA A 94 -12.10 15.23 13.10
C ALA A 94 -11.93 14.47 14.43
N GLN A 95 -13.02 14.20 15.14
CA GLN A 95 -13.00 13.55 16.46
C GLN A 95 -13.07 12.01 16.40
N VAL A 96 -13.47 11.42 15.26
CA VAL A 96 -13.63 9.94 15.13
C VAL A 96 -12.39 9.19 15.59
N GLY A 97 -11.22 9.63 15.16
CA GLY A 97 -9.95 8.98 15.50
C GLY A 97 -9.65 9.00 17.01
N GLU A 98 -9.87 10.14 17.65
CA GLU A 98 -9.68 10.31 19.10
C GLU A 98 -10.67 9.46 19.90
N ILE A 99 -11.94 9.48 19.52
CA ILE A 99 -12.98 8.65 20.19
C ILE A 99 -12.64 7.16 20.03
N ALA A 100 -12.20 6.75 18.84
CA ALA A 100 -11.79 5.36 18.58
C ALA A 100 -10.53 4.99 19.38
N ALA A 101 -9.53 5.88 19.44
CA ALA A 101 -8.32 5.65 20.22
C ALA A 101 -8.65 5.42 21.71
N ARG A 102 -9.52 6.24 22.29
CA ARG A 102 -10.00 6.06 23.67
C ARG A 102 -10.74 4.72 23.85
N PHE A 103 -11.63 4.38 22.92
CA PHE A 103 -12.38 3.13 22.97
C PHE A 103 -11.47 1.88 22.98
N TYR A 104 -10.38 1.93 22.23
CA TYR A 104 -9.38 0.86 22.14
C TYR A 104 -8.21 1.02 23.10
N ASP A 105 -8.29 1.95 24.06
CA ASP A 105 -7.25 2.22 25.07
C ASP A 105 -5.90 2.58 24.42
N ARG A 106 -5.93 3.58 23.54
CA ARG A 106 -4.77 4.18 22.85
C ARG A 106 -3.71 3.16 22.40
N PRO A 107 -4.05 2.23 21.52
CA PRO A 107 -3.20 1.06 21.24
C PRO A 107 -1.83 1.42 20.67
N ALA A 108 -1.73 2.58 19.97
CA ALA A 108 -0.48 3.03 19.37
C ALA A 108 0.60 3.37 20.41
N GLU A 109 0.24 3.81 21.63
CA GLU A 109 1.19 4.18 22.68
C GLU A 109 2.09 3.00 23.15
N SER A 110 1.63 1.77 22.95
CA SER A 110 2.37 0.56 23.36
C SER A 110 3.26 -0.04 22.27
N MET A 111 3.29 0.56 21.08
CA MET A 111 4.01 0.05 19.90
C MET A 111 4.74 1.20 19.20
N ARG A 112 5.80 0.89 18.48
CA ARG A 112 6.49 1.85 17.62
C ARG A 112 5.79 1.87 16.26
N VAL A 113 5.11 2.97 15.92
CA VAL A 113 4.35 3.08 14.67
C VAL A 113 5.10 3.92 13.65
N ILE A 114 5.32 3.35 12.46
CA ILE A 114 6.03 3.96 11.34
C ILE A 114 5.03 4.22 10.21
N GLY A 115 4.81 5.50 9.87
CA GLY A 115 3.98 5.91 8.74
C GLY A 115 4.79 6.10 7.47
N ILE A 116 4.42 5.46 6.37
CA ILE A 116 5.11 5.58 5.08
C ILE A 116 4.17 6.18 4.05
N THR A 117 4.55 7.33 3.48
CA THR A 117 3.80 8.03 2.44
C THR A 117 4.64 8.28 1.20
N GLY A 118 3.98 8.63 0.10
CA GLY A 118 4.55 8.91 -1.22
C GLY A 118 3.60 8.49 -2.33
N THR A 119 3.96 8.68 -3.59
CA THR A 119 3.18 8.17 -4.71
C THR A 119 3.44 6.67 -4.89
N ASN A 120 4.69 6.29 -5.08
CA ASN A 120 5.14 4.92 -5.32
C ASN A 120 6.01 4.40 -4.15
N GLY A 121 6.17 3.09 -4.02
CA GLY A 121 7.07 2.45 -3.06
C GLY A 121 6.50 2.21 -1.66
N LYS A 122 5.37 2.78 -1.26
CA LYS A 122 4.77 2.61 0.08
C LYS A 122 4.65 1.15 0.48
N THR A 123 3.95 0.34 -0.32
CA THR A 123 3.72 -1.08 -0.06
C THR A 123 5.03 -1.85 0.08
N SER A 124 5.97 -1.60 -0.85
CA SER A 124 7.29 -2.24 -0.79
C SER A 124 8.04 -1.87 0.49
N CYS A 125 8.12 -0.58 0.83
CA CYS A 125 8.81 -0.13 2.04
C CYS A 125 8.16 -0.69 3.32
N VAL A 126 6.82 -0.69 3.42
CA VAL A 126 6.08 -1.24 4.59
C VAL A 126 6.39 -2.73 4.76
N GLN A 127 6.29 -3.51 3.69
CA GLN A 127 6.51 -4.96 3.76
C GLN A 127 7.99 -5.31 3.99
N LEU A 128 8.92 -4.63 3.32
CA LEU A 128 10.36 -4.83 3.50
C LEU A 128 10.80 -4.43 4.92
N LEU A 129 10.27 -3.34 5.47
CA LEU A 129 10.54 -2.94 6.85
C LEU A 129 10.01 -3.98 7.84
N ALA A 130 8.80 -4.49 7.64
CA ALA A 130 8.25 -5.55 8.50
C ALA A 130 9.04 -6.86 8.40
N GLN A 131 9.54 -7.23 7.20
CA GLN A 131 10.47 -8.35 7.03
C GLN A 131 11.74 -8.15 7.86
N ALA A 132 12.38 -6.97 7.70
CA ALA A 132 13.62 -6.64 8.39
C ALA A 132 13.44 -6.68 9.92
N LEU A 133 12.38 -6.03 10.43
CA LEU A 133 12.06 -6.02 11.86
C LEU A 133 11.81 -7.44 12.39
N THR A 134 11.09 -8.27 11.64
CA THR A 134 10.83 -9.67 12.02
C THR A 134 12.12 -10.49 12.05
N PHE A 135 13.00 -10.33 11.08
CA PHE A 135 14.33 -10.96 11.07
C PHE A 135 15.17 -10.53 12.28
N LEU A 136 15.07 -9.27 12.69
CA LEU A 136 15.74 -8.72 13.86
C LEU A 136 15.14 -9.18 15.21
N GLY A 137 14.09 -10.01 15.18
CA GLY A 137 13.45 -10.56 16.37
C GLY A 137 12.31 -9.71 16.92
N HIS A 138 11.90 -8.65 16.24
CA HIS A 138 10.72 -7.85 16.60
C HIS A 138 9.44 -8.50 16.09
N ARG A 139 8.35 -8.30 16.81
CA ARG A 139 7.03 -8.71 16.35
C ARG A 139 6.39 -7.58 15.55
N ALA A 140 6.59 -7.61 14.24
CA ALA A 140 6.16 -6.56 13.33
C ALA A 140 4.77 -6.86 12.74
N ALA A 141 3.93 -5.81 12.66
CA ALA A 141 2.66 -5.82 11.94
C ALA A 141 2.64 -4.79 10.82
N THR A 142 1.73 -4.97 9.85
CA THR A 142 1.55 -4.03 8.75
C THR A 142 0.09 -3.66 8.53
N ILE A 143 -0.14 -2.44 8.02
CA ILE A 143 -1.41 -1.97 7.46
C ILE A 143 -1.11 -1.39 6.08
N GLY A 144 -1.74 -1.91 5.04
CA GLY A 144 -1.49 -1.40 3.69
C GLY A 144 -2.30 -2.09 2.60
N THR A 145 -1.89 -1.89 1.37
CA THR A 145 -2.56 -2.40 0.16
C THR A 145 -2.66 -3.93 0.14
N LEU A 146 -1.68 -4.62 0.71
CA LEU A 146 -1.69 -6.09 0.81
C LEU A 146 -2.51 -6.61 1.99
N GLY A 147 -3.20 -5.72 2.69
CA GLY A 147 -3.99 -6.05 3.86
C GLY A 147 -3.33 -5.65 5.18
N ALA A 148 -3.84 -6.19 6.28
CA ALA A 148 -3.38 -5.87 7.63
C ALA A 148 -3.18 -7.14 8.46
N GLY A 149 -2.13 -7.16 9.29
CA GLY A 149 -1.81 -8.30 10.14
C GLY A 149 -0.37 -8.31 10.64
N LEU A 150 -0.02 -9.28 11.45
CA LEU A 150 1.38 -9.59 11.74
C LEU A 150 2.07 -10.01 10.45
N HIS A 151 3.35 -9.69 10.30
CA HIS A 151 4.12 -10.09 9.12
C HIS A 151 4.00 -11.61 8.88
N GLY A 152 3.69 -11.99 7.64
CA GLY A 152 3.42 -13.39 7.26
C GLY A 152 1.99 -13.88 7.56
N GLN A 153 1.12 -13.07 8.20
CA GLN A 153 -0.26 -13.43 8.56
C GLN A 153 -1.24 -12.32 8.19
N LEU A 154 -1.13 -11.80 6.97
CA LEU A 154 -1.97 -10.70 6.50
C LEU A 154 -3.39 -11.20 6.18
N ARG A 155 -4.38 -10.36 6.48
CA ARG A 155 -5.75 -10.49 6.02
C ARG A 155 -6.03 -9.39 5.02
N GLU A 156 -6.65 -9.73 3.91
CA GLU A 156 -7.03 -8.76 2.88
C GLU A 156 -7.87 -7.63 3.47
N GLY A 157 -7.65 -6.42 2.97
CA GLY A 157 -8.38 -5.22 3.34
C GLY A 157 -8.95 -4.54 2.09
N GLU A 158 -9.99 -3.74 2.27
CA GLU A 158 -10.64 -3.03 1.16
C GLU A 158 -9.87 -1.77 0.71
N ARG A 159 -9.02 -1.22 1.56
CA ARG A 159 -8.33 0.07 1.35
C ARG A 159 -6.89 0.02 1.82
N THR A 160 -6.03 0.72 1.10
CA THR A 160 -4.62 0.90 1.50
C THR A 160 -4.47 1.43 2.92
N THR A 161 -5.27 2.43 3.29
CA THR A 161 -5.37 2.95 4.66
C THR A 161 -6.85 2.94 5.04
N PRO A 162 -7.28 2.10 5.98
CA PRO A 162 -8.67 2.01 6.43
C PRO A 162 -9.18 3.31 7.08
N ASP A 163 -10.45 3.35 7.43
CA ASP A 163 -11.02 4.46 8.23
C ASP A 163 -10.45 4.49 9.66
N ALA A 164 -10.68 5.60 10.37
CA ALA A 164 -10.05 5.84 11.67
C ALA A 164 -10.47 4.81 12.75
N ILE A 165 -11.72 4.34 12.75
CA ILE A 165 -12.18 3.32 13.70
C ILE A 165 -11.48 1.99 13.40
N SER A 166 -11.45 1.61 12.13
CA SER A 166 -10.78 0.39 11.67
C SER A 166 -9.28 0.40 11.96
N VAL A 167 -8.59 1.55 11.75
CA VAL A 167 -7.16 1.70 12.08
C VAL A 167 -6.91 1.45 13.56
N GLN A 168 -7.68 2.10 14.46
CA GLN A 168 -7.52 1.92 15.91
C GLN A 168 -7.84 0.49 16.35
N GLY A 169 -8.88 -0.12 15.76
CA GLY A 169 -9.22 -1.53 16.02
C GLY A 169 -8.13 -2.51 15.58
N LEU A 170 -7.49 -2.27 14.42
CA LEU A 170 -6.35 -3.07 13.96
C LEU A 170 -5.14 -2.92 14.90
N LEU A 171 -4.81 -1.68 15.29
CA LEU A 171 -3.73 -1.42 16.23
C LEU A 171 -3.96 -2.11 17.58
N ALA A 172 -5.19 -2.08 18.10
CA ALA A 172 -5.55 -2.81 19.31
C ALA A 172 -5.37 -4.33 19.14
N GLY A 173 -5.82 -4.88 18.01
CA GLY A 173 -5.61 -6.29 17.69
C GLY A 173 -4.11 -6.66 17.60
N PHE A 174 -3.28 -5.78 17.07
CA PHE A 174 -1.82 -5.99 17.00
C PHE A 174 -1.18 -5.94 18.39
N ARG A 175 -1.53 -4.94 19.20
CA ARG A 175 -1.11 -4.86 20.60
C ARG A 175 -1.44 -6.14 21.36
N ASP A 176 -2.69 -6.58 21.27
CA ASP A 176 -3.18 -7.78 21.96
C ASP A 176 -2.49 -9.06 21.44
N ALA A 177 -2.08 -9.05 20.17
CA ALA A 177 -1.24 -10.09 19.58
C ALA A 177 0.26 -9.95 19.95
N GLY A 178 0.66 -8.94 20.72
CA GLY A 178 2.03 -8.70 21.18
C GLY A 178 2.94 -8.07 20.13
N ALA A 179 2.39 -7.35 19.14
CA ALA A 179 3.20 -6.57 18.21
C ALA A 179 3.98 -5.49 18.96
N THR A 180 5.22 -5.27 18.55
CA THR A 180 6.10 -4.23 19.09
C THR A 180 6.30 -3.08 18.09
N HIS A 181 6.13 -3.38 16.81
CA HIS A 181 6.31 -2.43 15.71
C HIS A 181 5.18 -2.55 14.71
N VAL A 182 4.74 -1.42 14.16
CA VAL A 182 3.74 -1.36 13.10
C VAL A 182 4.25 -0.48 11.98
N ALA A 183 4.41 -1.03 10.77
CA ALA A 183 4.66 -0.26 9.57
C ALA A 183 3.33 -0.09 8.80
N MET A 184 2.94 1.16 8.48
CA MET A 184 1.69 1.37 7.77
C MET A 184 1.81 2.32 6.59
N GLU A 185 1.09 1.98 5.53
CA GLU A 185 0.91 2.88 4.39
C GLU A 185 -0.05 4.01 4.80
N VAL A 186 0.42 5.25 4.64
CA VAL A 186 -0.37 6.45 4.89
C VAL A 186 -0.62 7.16 3.56
N SER A 187 -1.79 6.94 2.97
CA SER A 187 -2.17 7.58 1.71
C SER A 187 -2.51 9.05 1.91
N SER A 188 -2.38 9.88 0.86
CA SER A 188 -2.77 11.28 0.89
C SER A 188 -4.27 11.46 1.22
N HIS A 189 -5.12 10.59 0.67
CA HIS A 189 -6.54 10.55 1.03
C HIS A 189 -6.76 10.29 2.52
N ALA A 190 -5.98 9.39 3.12
CA ALA A 190 -6.10 9.10 4.55
C ALA A 190 -5.72 10.29 5.41
N LEU A 191 -4.69 11.05 5.01
CA LEU A 191 -4.27 12.26 5.69
C LEU A 191 -5.31 13.39 5.56
N GLU A 192 -5.91 13.56 4.36
CA GLU A 192 -6.98 14.55 4.14
C GLU A 192 -8.26 14.19 4.90
N GLN A 193 -8.60 12.91 4.94
CA GLN A 193 -9.83 12.41 5.55
C GLN A 193 -9.66 12.03 7.03
N GLY A 194 -8.57 12.40 7.69
CA GLY A 194 -8.35 12.12 9.11
C GLY A 194 -8.36 10.63 9.50
N ARG A 195 -8.16 9.70 8.54
CA ARG A 195 -8.25 8.26 8.81
C ARG A 195 -7.18 7.72 9.76
N VAL A 196 -6.09 8.46 9.92
CA VAL A 196 -5.00 8.12 10.84
C VAL A 196 -4.95 9.06 12.05
N ALA A 197 -6.01 9.85 12.26
CA ALA A 197 -6.11 10.72 13.43
C ALA A 197 -5.95 9.91 14.73
N ALA A 198 -5.26 10.50 15.71
CA ALA A 198 -4.91 9.87 16.98
C ALA A 198 -4.05 8.58 16.87
N VAL A 199 -3.31 8.41 15.78
CA VAL A 199 -2.22 7.43 15.70
C VAL A 199 -0.92 8.12 16.13
N ASP A 200 -0.22 7.57 17.11
CA ASP A 200 1.05 8.09 17.59
C ASP A 200 2.20 7.58 16.69
N PHE A 201 2.48 8.33 15.63
CA PHE A 201 3.62 8.00 14.75
C PHE A 201 4.94 8.40 15.41
N GLU A 202 5.82 7.43 15.60
CA GLU A 202 7.19 7.69 16.02
C GLU A 202 8.06 8.13 14.84
N LEU A 203 7.89 7.51 13.68
CA LEU A 203 8.64 7.80 12.46
C LEU A 203 7.69 8.04 11.29
N ALA A 204 8.07 8.98 10.41
CA ALA A 204 7.45 9.19 9.11
C ALA A 204 8.48 9.00 8.00
N ALA A 205 8.09 8.33 6.90
CA ALA A 205 8.93 8.15 5.73
C ALA A 205 8.26 8.69 4.46
N PHE A 206 9.01 9.43 3.64
CA PHE A 206 8.61 9.94 2.34
C PHE A 206 9.42 9.27 1.24
N THR A 207 8.73 8.63 0.28
CA THR A 207 9.37 7.93 -0.83
C THR A 207 9.53 8.80 -2.07
N ASN A 208 8.46 9.37 -2.61
CA ASN A 208 8.47 10.25 -3.79
C ASN A 208 7.11 10.94 -3.99
N LEU A 209 7.07 11.96 -4.85
CA LEU A 209 5.88 12.65 -5.31
C LEU A 209 5.89 12.72 -6.84
N THR A 210 5.06 11.91 -7.50
CA THR A 210 4.85 11.93 -8.95
C THR A 210 3.38 12.16 -9.26
N HIS A 211 3.06 12.42 -10.53
CA HIS A 211 1.69 12.71 -10.99
C HIS A 211 0.74 11.54 -10.69
N ASP A 212 -0.21 11.77 -9.77
CA ASP A 212 -1.26 10.81 -9.39
C ASP A 212 -2.36 11.54 -8.61
N HIS A 213 -3.56 10.97 -8.55
CA HIS A 213 -4.70 11.42 -7.72
C HIS A 213 -5.09 12.90 -7.87
N LEU A 214 -4.86 13.52 -9.03
CA LEU A 214 -5.23 14.93 -9.28
C LEU A 214 -6.74 15.11 -9.47
N ASP A 215 -7.48 14.06 -9.79
CA ASP A 215 -8.93 14.00 -9.76
C ASP A 215 -9.50 14.32 -8.38
N TYR A 216 -8.80 13.93 -7.32
CA TYR A 216 -9.17 14.20 -5.93
C TYR A 216 -8.53 15.47 -5.37
N HIS A 217 -7.22 15.67 -5.56
CA HIS A 217 -6.48 16.77 -4.94
C HIS A 217 -6.51 18.08 -5.76
N GLY A 218 -6.85 18.00 -7.05
CA GLY A 218 -6.94 19.15 -7.96
C GLY A 218 -5.59 19.68 -8.46
N SER A 219 -4.50 19.60 -7.67
CA SER A 219 -3.16 20.02 -8.07
C SER A 219 -2.04 19.21 -7.39
N MET A 220 -0.83 19.26 -7.97
CA MET A 220 0.36 18.62 -7.37
C MET A 220 0.76 19.26 -6.03
N GLU A 221 0.54 20.56 -5.89
CA GLU A 221 0.82 21.31 -4.66
C GLU A 221 -0.10 20.83 -3.52
N ALA A 222 -1.42 20.70 -3.78
CA ALA A 222 -2.37 20.18 -2.82
C ALA A 222 -2.08 18.70 -2.47
N TYR A 223 -1.69 17.91 -3.47
CA TYR A 223 -1.30 16.51 -3.27
C TYR A 223 -0.05 16.38 -2.39
N GLY A 224 0.97 17.22 -2.63
CA GLY A 224 2.16 17.31 -1.78
C GLY A 224 1.85 17.79 -0.37
N ALA A 225 1.02 18.85 -0.25
CA ALA A 225 0.59 19.39 1.04
C ALA A 225 -0.16 18.35 1.90
N ALA A 226 -1.01 17.52 1.27
CA ALA A 226 -1.67 16.41 1.96
C ALA A 226 -0.66 15.44 2.57
N LYS A 227 0.38 15.04 1.83
CA LYS A 227 1.45 14.15 2.35
C LYS A 227 2.30 14.82 3.42
N ALA A 228 2.56 16.12 3.30
CA ALA A 228 3.34 16.89 4.26
C ALA A 228 2.74 16.88 5.68
N LYS A 229 1.42 16.69 5.81
CA LYS A 229 0.73 16.58 7.11
C LYS A 229 1.35 15.50 8.02
N LEU A 230 1.83 14.39 7.45
CA LEU A 230 2.45 13.32 8.22
C LEU A 230 3.76 13.76 8.90
N PHE A 231 4.48 14.72 8.31
CA PHE A 231 5.77 15.19 8.80
C PHE A 231 5.68 16.34 9.82
N ALA A 232 4.47 16.86 10.02
CA ALA A 232 4.12 17.79 11.09
C ALA A 232 3.31 17.09 12.20
N TRP A 233 3.33 15.74 12.26
CA TRP A 233 2.53 14.97 13.20
C TRP A 233 3.00 15.18 14.64
N PRO A 234 2.06 15.34 15.58
CA PRO A 234 2.41 15.50 16.99
C PRO A 234 3.23 14.30 17.50
N GLY A 235 4.31 14.56 18.22
CA GLY A 235 5.13 13.48 18.79
C GLY A 235 6.11 12.78 17.83
N LEU A 236 6.13 13.16 16.55
CA LEU A 236 7.05 12.57 15.56
C LEU A 236 8.51 12.81 15.98
N GLN A 237 9.29 11.74 16.07
CA GLN A 237 10.70 11.81 16.51
C GLN A 237 11.67 11.95 15.34
N ALA A 238 11.43 11.28 14.23
CA ALA A 238 12.29 11.37 13.05
C ALA A 238 11.51 11.27 11.73
N ALA A 239 12.08 11.87 10.68
CA ALA A 239 11.56 11.90 9.34
C ALA A 239 12.61 11.34 8.36
N VAL A 240 12.27 10.23 7.71
CA VAL A 240 13.07 9.61 6.64
C VAL A 240 12.63 10.18 5.30
N ILE A 241 13.50 10.85 4.57
CA ILE A 241 13.11 11.64 3.41
C ILE A 241 14.03 11.37 2.21
N ASN A 242 13.41 11.00 1.09
CA ASN A 242 14.07 10.93 -0.20
C ASN A 242 14.34 12.33 -0.73
N ILE A 243 15.62 12.73 -0.79
CA ILE A 243 16.02 14.04 -1.33
C ILE A 243 16.42 14.01 -2.82
N ASP A 244 16.36 12.87 -3.49
CA ASP A 244 16.41 12.83 -4.95
C ASP A 244 15.10 13.40 -5.56
N ASP A 245 14.02 13.39 -4.79
CA ASP A 245 12.74 14.01 -5.11
C ASP A 245 12.74 15.51 -4.72
N ALA A 246 12.33 16.38 -5.64
CA ALA A 246 12.33 17.84 -5.40
C ALA A 246 11.41 18.23 -4.22
N PHE A 247 10.23 17.61 -4.12
CA PHE A 247 9.32 17.85 -2.99
C PHE A 247 9.92 17.30 -1.68
N GLY A 248 10.67 16.20 -1.75
CA GLY A 248 11.39 15.68 -0.58
C GLY A 248 12.43 16.66 -0.04
N ARG A 249 13.18 17.37 -0.89
CA ARG A 249 14.10 18.44 -0.47
C ARG A 249 13.36 19.58 0.21
N GLU A 250 12.25 20.02 -0.37
CA GLU A 250 11.40 21.06 0.20
C GLU A 250 10.85 20.62 1.56
N LEU A 251 10.33 19.40 1.65
CA LEU A 251 9.80 18.82 2.89
C LEU A 251 10.86 18.75 3.99
N ALA A 252 12.08 18.32 3.66
CA ALA A 252 13.19 18.24 4.61
C ALA A 252 13.55 19.62 5.20
N SER A 253 13.43 20.70 4.39
CA SER A 253 13.70 22.07 4.84
C SER A 253 12.62 22.68 5.75
N ARG A 254 11.42 22.07 5.78
CA ARG A 254 10.24 22.56 6.52
C ARG A 254 9.88 21.70 7.75
N LEU A 255 10.73 20.76 8.13
CA LEU A 255 10.46 19.90 9.29
C LEU A 255 10.33 20.74 10.57
N PRO A 256 9.38 20.39 11.46
CA PRO A 256 9.27 21.04 12.76
C PRO A 256 10.55 20.90 13.60
N ALA A 257 10.80 21.88 14.44
CA ALA A 257 11.88 21.80 15.40
C ALA A 257 11.69 20.57 16.32
N GLY A 258 12.75 19.76 16.46
CA GLY A 258 12.73 18.53 17.27
C GLY A 258 12.54 17.23 16.44
N VAL A 259 12.06 17.31 15.20
CA VAL A 259 12.01 16.15 14.30
C VAL A 259 13.38 15.97 13.67
N LYS A 260 14.02 14.80 13.91
CA LYS A 260 15.33 14.49 13.36
C LYS A 260 15.22 14.10 11.88
N PRO A 261 15.83 14.83 10.92
CA PRO A 261 15.86 14.41 9.54
C PRO A 261 16.84 13.24 9.36
N LEU A 262 16.45 12.27 8.52
CA LEU A 262 17.30 11.23 7.95
C LEU A 262 17.05 11.26 6.44
N ARG A 263 17.85 12.07 5.74
CA ARG A 263 17.76 12.26 4.30
C ARG A 263 18.51 11.15 3.58
N PHE A 264 17.91 10.62 2.54
CA PHE A 264 18.59 9.62 1.72
C PHE A 264 18.60 9.97 0.24
N SER A 265 19.62 9.45 -0.48
CA SER A 265 19.82 9.65 -1.91
C SER A 265 20.42 8.41 -2.58
N MET A 266 20.01 8.14 -3.83
CA MET A 266 20.65 7.16 -4.73
C MET A 266 21.72 7.79 -5.62
N SER A 267 22.00 9.09 -5.45
CA SER A 267 22.92 9.89 -6.29
C SER A 267 24.18 10.32 -5.55
N ASP A 268 24.45 9.72 -4.38
CA ASP A 268 25.56 10.06 -3.47
C ASP A 268 25.61 11.56 -3.12
N ASP A 269 24.42 12.15 -2.95
CA ASP A 269 24.25 13.57 -2.59
C ASP A 269 24.93 13.87 -1.25
N PRO A 270 25.76 14.91 -1.14
CA PRO A 270 26.44 15.26 0.10
C PRO A 270 25.48 15.71 1.21
N ASP A 271 24.29 16.19 0.87
CA ASP A 271 23.26 16.58 1.83
C ASP A 271 22.47 15.38 2.42
N ALA A 272 22.70 14.17 1.89
CA ALA A 272 22.09 12.94 2.40
C ALA A 272 22.94 12.32 3.51
N GLU A 273 22.34 12.02 4.65
CA GLU A 273 22.95 11.21 5.71
C GLU A 273 23.14 9.77 5.27
N ILE A 274 22.24 9.26 4.41
CA ILE A 274 22.25 7.88 3.92
C ILE A 274 22.28 7.90 2.41
N ALA A 275 23.26 7.25 1.80
CA ALA A 275 23.43 7.28 0.36
C ALA A 275 23.80 5.92 -0.23
N ALA A 276 23.40 5.69 -1.48
CA ALA A 276 23.87 4.60 -2.30
C ALA A 276 24.71 5.15 -3.45
N SER A 277 25.86 4.54 -3.71
CA SER A 277 26.71 4.82 -4.85
C SER A 277 27.12 3.51 -5.55
N ALA A 278 27.73 3.61 -6.75
CA ALA A 278 28.16 2.47 -7.54
C ALA A 278 27.05 1.39 -7.72
N ILE A 279 25.83 1.83 -8.02
CA ILE A 279 24.66 0.93 -8.16
C ILE A 279 24.83 0.09 -9.43
N ILE A 280 24.82 -1.24 -9.27
CA ILE A 280 24.88 -2.24 -10.32
C ILE A 280 23.58 -3.03 -10.32
N THR A 281 23.01 -3.24 -11.51
CA THR A 281 21.84 -4.10 -11.75
C THR A 281 22.28 -5.34 -12.54
N SER A 282 21.85 -6.51 -12.14
CA SER A 282 22.11 -7.78 -12.83
C SER A 282 20.92 -8.73 -12.70
N ALA A 283 20.97 -9.89 -13.36
CA ALA A 283 19.94 -10.93 -13.21
C ALA A 283 19.82 -11.44 -11.77
N GLU A 284 20.88 -11.33 -10.96
CA GLU A 284 20.90 -11.73 -9.56
C GLU A 284 20.22 -10.70 -8.66
N GLY A 285 20.12 -9.43 -9.10
CA GLY A 285 19.51 -8.36 -8.34
C GLY A 285 20.28 -7.04 -8.39
N LEU A 286 20.44 -6.41 -7.22
CA LEU A 286 21.08 -5.11 -7.03
C LEU A 286 22.34 -5.25 -6.18
N ALA A 287 23.39 -4.49 -6.53
CA ALA A 287 24.57 -4.30 -5.66
C ALA A 287 24.92 -2.81 -5.62
N PHE A 288 25.32 -2.29 -4.47
CA PHE A 288 25.71 -0.89 -4.32
C PHE A 288 26.57 -0.67 -3.07
N GLN A 289 27.27 0.47 -3.02
CA GLN A 289 27.95 0.95 -1.82
C GLN A 289 26.95 1.74 -0.98
N LEU A 290 26.67 1.28 0.23
CA LEU A 290 25.87 1.96 1.22
C LEU A 290 26.75 2.83 2.13
N ARG A 291 26.42 4.11 2.27
CA ARG A 291 27.00 5.05 3.22
C ARG A 291 25.92 5.52 4.20
N THR A 292 26.21 5.48 5.49
CA THR A 292 25.29 5.91 6.57
C THR A 292 26.09 6.63 7.65
N PRO A 293 25.45 7.34 8.59
CA PRO A 293 26.12 7.89 9.77
C PRO A 293 26.71 6.82 10.69
N TRP A 294 26.32 5.56 10.53
CA TRP A 294 26.72 4.45 11.39
C TRP A 294 27.81 3.57 10.78
N GLY A 295 28.08 3.73 9.47
CA GLY A 295 29.09 2.98 8.75
C GLY A 295 28.87 2.91 7.26
N THR A 296 29.78 2.22 6.55
CA THR A 296 29.72 1.95 5.11
C THR A 296 29.80 0.45 4.85
N HIS A 297 29.06 -0.03 3.83
CA HIS A 297 29.06 -1.44 3.46
C HIS A 297 28.75 -1.65 1.97
N ALA A 298 29.38 -2.65 1.35
CA ALA A 298 28.99 -3.13 0.03
C ALA A 298 27.77 -4.06 0.19
N LEU A 299 26.58 -3.60 -0.22
CA LEU A 299 25.34 -4.31 -0.03
C LEU A 299 24.89 -4.97 -1.33
N SER A 300 24.45 -6.24 -1.24
CA SER A 300 23.78 -6.95 -2.34
C SER A 300 22.36 -7.31 -1.92
N SER A 301 21.42 -7.30 -2.88
CA SER A 301 20.02 -7.61 -2.66
C SER A 301 19.43 -8.35 -3.87
N HIS A 302 18.54 -9.30 -3.63
CA HIS A 302 17.80 -10.02 -4.66
C HIS A 302 16.65 -9.23 -5.28
N LEU A 303 16.39 -8.02 -4.80
CA LEU A 303 15.36 -7.16 -5.36
C LEU A 303 15.74 -6.68 -6.76
N LEU A 304 14.75 -6.52 -7.63
CA LEU A 304 14.91 -6.04 -9.00
C LEU A 304 14.45 -4.58 -9.13
N GLY A 305 15.02 -3.87 -10.10
CA GLY A 305 14.68 -2.49 -10.40
C GLY A 305 15.42 -1.47 -9.50
N ARG A 306 16.10 -0.53 -10.16
CA ARG A 306 16.90 0.52 -9.50
C ARG A 306 16.10 1.29 -8.43
N PHE A 307 14.78 1.47 -8.61
CA PHE A 307 13.92 2.13 -7.61
C PHE A 307 13.87 1.40 -6.26
N ASN A 308 14.14 0.08 -6.24
CA ASN A 308 14.23 -0.66 -4.99
C ASN A 308 15.46 -0.31 -4.16
N VAL A 309 16.48 0.33 -4.74
CA VAL A 309 17.57 0.93 -3.93
C VAL A 309 16.99 2.01 -3.01
N ALA A 310 16.10 2.90 -3.50
CA ALA A 310 15.43 3.90 -2.66
C ALA A 310 14.57 3.26 -1.57
N ASN A 311 13.84 2.18 -1.91
CA ASN A 311 13.06 1.44 -0.93
C ASN A 311 13.96 0.82 0.16
N LEU A 312 15.12 0.24 -0.23
CA LEU A 312 16.11 -0.30 0.70
C LEU A 312 16.72 0.80 1.59
N LEU A 313 17.06 1.98 1.01
CA LEU A 313 17.55 3.12 1.79
C LEU A 313 16.50 3.62 2.78
N THR A 314 15.22 3.62 2.40
CA THR A 314 14.10 3.92 3.32
C THR A 314 14.09 2.95 4.50
N VAL A 315 14.24 1.64 4.24
CA VAL A 315 14.29 0.61 5.31
C VAL A 315 15.52 0.80 6.19
N VAL A 316 16.71 1.01 5.60
CA VAL A 316 17.96 1.30 6.34
C VAL A 316 17.77 2.49 7.27
N ALA A 317 17.19 3.59 6.74
CA ALA A 317 16.97 4.81 7.51
C ALA A 317 15.97 4.60 8.65
N CYS A 318 14.87 3.88 8.40
CA CYS A 318 13.90 3.53 9.45
C CYS A 318 14.53 2.68 10.54
N LEU A 319 15.26 1.62 10.19
CA LEU A 319 15.93 0.76 11.17
C LEU A 319 16.96 1.53 12.01
N GLY A 320 17.75 2.40 11.40
CA GLY A 320 18.69 3.24 12.11
C GLY A 320 18.02 4.29 13.01
N ALA A 321 16.88 4.87 12.57
CA ALA A 321 16.06 5.75 13.42
C ALA A 321 15.46 4.99 14.61
N LEU A 322 15.11 3.72 14.42
CA LEU A 322 14.63 2.83 15.48
C LEU A 322 15.75 2.39 16.46
N GLY A 323 17.02 2.71 16.17
CA GLY A 323 18.16 2.45 17.05
C GLY A 323 18.83 1.08 16.84
N GLU A 324 18.56 0.41 15.72
CA GLU A 324 19.27 -0.83 15.39
C GLU A 324 20.75 -0.57 15.08
N SER A 325 21.63 -1.49 15.45
CA SER A 325 23.06 -1.38 15.13
C SER A 325 23.31 -1.57 13.63
N PHE A 326 24.39 -0.97 13.14
CA PHE A 326 24.72 -1.02 11.71
C PHE A 326 24.86 -2.45 11.18
N GLU A 327 25.51 -3.32 11.95
CA GLU A 327 25.70 -4.74 11.60
C GLU A 327 24.35 -5.45 11.47
N ARG A 328 23.41 -5.18 12.39
CA ARG A 328 22.06 -5.75 12.36
C ARG A 328 21.27 -5.22 11.16
N ILE A 329 21.38 -3.91 10.84
CA ILE A 329 20.76 -3.31 9.67
C ILE A 329 21.24 -3.99 8.39
N VAL A 330 22.56 -4.10 8.20
CA VAL A 330 23.16 -4.73 7.02
C VAL A 330 22.72 -6.18 6.88
N ALA A 331 22.75 -6.95 7.97
CA ALA A 331 22.30 -8.34 7.97
C ALA A 331 20.82 -8.47 7.57
N ALA A 332 19.95 -7.62 8.13
CA ALA A 332 18.53 -7.66 7.83
C ALA A 332 18.21 -7.25 6.38
N VAL A 333 18.86 -6.19 5.88
CA VAL A 333 18.61 -5.70 4.52
C VAL A 333 19.14 -6.65 3.45
N GLY A 334 20.25 -7.34 3.70
CA GLY A 334 20.86 -8.31 2.79
C GLY A 334 20.00 -9.54 2.50
N ILE A 335 19.07 -9.89 3.39
CA ILE A 335 18.22 -11.09 3.23
C ILE A 335 16.80 -10.79 2.74
N LEU A 336 16.46 -9.52 2.52
CA LEU A 336 15.11 -9.13 2.12
C LEU A 336 14.69 -9.78 0.81
N GLN A 337 13.46 -10.27 0.80
CA GLN A 337 12.85 -10.90 -0.36
C GLN A 337 11.86 -9.96 -1.04
N PRO A 338 11.63 -10.12 -2.36
CA PRO A 338 10.62 -9.36 -3.08
C PRO A 338 9.25 -9.44 -2.39
N VAL A 339 8.54 -8.35 -2.39
CA VAL A 339 7.18 -8.26 -1.86
C VAL A 339 6.22 -8.91 -2.86
N ASN A 340 5.30 -9.73 -2.37
CA ASN A 340 4.35 -10.45 -3.24
C ASN A 340 3.62 -9.49 -4.20
N GLY A 341 3.67 -9.80 -5.50
CA GLY A 341 3.07 -8.98 -6.56
C GLY A 341 3.78 -7.65 -6.84
N ARG A 342 4.98 -7.44 -6.29
CA ARG A 342 5.82 -6.26 -6.53
C ARG A 342 7.20 -6.73 -6.99
N MET A 343 7.39 -6.86 -8.29
CA MET A 343 8.61 -7.44 -8.87
C MET A 343 8.96 -8.82 -8.27
N SER A 344 7.94 -9.64 -7.99
CA SER A 344 8.14 -11.01 -7.51
C SER A 344 8.88 -11.82 -8.56
N ARG A 345 9.98 -12.48 -8.17
CA ARG A 345 10.87 -13.16 -9.10
C ARG A 345 10.84 -14.68 -8.97
N LEU A 346 10.97 -15.36 -10.11
CA LEU A 346 11.22 -16.80 -10.22
C LEU A 346 12.31 -17.06 -11.26
N GLY A 347 13.01 -18.17 -11.20
CA GLY A 347 14.05 -18.51 -12.18
C GLY A 347 15.26 -17.58 -12.12
N GLY A 348 15.85 -17.30 -13.29
CA GLY A 348 17.08 -16.49 -13.42
C GLY A 348 18.37 -17.21 -13.03
N GLN A 349 18.29 -18.50 -12.69
CA GLN A 349 19.41 -19.37 -12.33
C GLN A 349 19.32 -20.70 -13.08
N HIS A 350 20.38 -21.48 -13.12
CA HIS A 350 20.41 -22.82 -13.73
C HIS A 350 19.88 -22.86 -15.17
N HIS A 351 20.25 -21.87 -15.99
CA HIS A 351 19.83 -21.75 -17.40
C HIS A 351 18.33 -21.44 -17.62
N LEU A 352 17.60 -21.09 -16.57
CA LEU A 352 16.21 -20.63 -16.67
C LEU A 352 16.13 -19.12 -16.95
N PRO A 353 15.11 -18.66 -17.71
CA PRO A 353 14.82 -17.24 -17.81
C PRO A 353 14.45 -16.64 -16.45
N LEU A 354 14.67 -15.34 -16.30
CA LEU A 354 14.16 -14.59 -15.15
C LEU A 354 12.68 -14.28 -15.39
N VAL A 355 11.79 -14.76 -14.52
CA VAL A 355 10.36 -14.45 -14.56
C VAL A 355 10.03 -13.45 -13.46
N VAL A 356 9.29 -12.41 -13.80
CA VAL A 356 8.87 -11.36 -12.88
C VAL A 356 7.37 -11.16 -12.94
N VAL A 357 6.70 -11.25 -11.79
CA VAL A 357 5.28 -10.96 -11.62
C VAL A 357 5.12 -9.60 -10.95
N ASP A 358 4.36 -8.67 -11.57
CA ASP A 358 4.17 -7.32 -11.06
C ASP A 358 2.72 -6.83 -11.20
N TYR A 359 2.33 -5.92 -10.31
CA TYR A 359 0.99 -5.30 -10.29
C TYR A 359 0.85 -4.14 -11.30
N ALA A 360 1.79 -3.94 -12.20
CA ALA A 360 1.76 -2.88 -13.21
C ALA A 360 0.53 -3.01 -14.13
N HIS A 361 -0.52 -2.25 -13.83
CA HIS A 361 -1.82 -2.26 -14.51
C HIS A 361 -2.24 -0.88 -15.06
N THR A 362 -1.32 0.09 -15.03
CA THR A 362 -1.45 1.41 -15.61
C THR A 362 -0.34 1.68 -16.62
N PRO A 363 -0.50 2.61 -17.57
CA PRO A 363 0.54 2.95 -18.54
C PRO A 363 1.89 3.28 -17.89
N ASP A 364 1.90 4.22 -16.95
CA ASP A 364 3.12 4.66 -16.24
C ASP A 364 3.79 3.50 -15.50
N ALA A 365 3.02 2.68 -14.75
CA ALA A 365 3.57 1.54 -14.03
C ALA A 365 4.17 0.49 -14.98
N LEU A 366 3.52 0.22 -16.12
CA LEU A 366 4.04 -0.73 -17.11
C LEU A 366 5.35 -0.21 -17.73
N GLU A 367 5.42 1.07 -18.09
CA GLU A 367 6.60 1.71 -18.63
C GLU A 367 7.76 1.67 -17.64
N GLN A 368 7.53 2.03 -16.39
CA GLN A 368 8.54 1.99 -15.33
C GLN A 368 9.04 0.57 -15.06
N THR A 369 8.13 -0.43 -15.03
CA THR A 369 8.49 -1.82 -14.82
C THR A 369 9.33 -2.38 -15.97
N LEU A 370 8.94 -2.14 -17.23
CA LEU A 370 9.71 -2.56 -18.41
C LEU A 370 11.07 -1.87 -18.46
N THR A 371 11.14 -0.56 -18.16
CA THR A 371 12.40 0.18 -18.07
C THR A 371 13.33 -0.44 -17.02
N ALA A 372 12.79 -0.72 -15.84
CA ALA A 372 13.56 -1.32 -14.75
C ALA A 372 14.09 -2.71 -15.13
N LEU A 373 13.25 -3.56 -15.73
CA LEU A 373 13.63 -4.92 -16.10
C LEU A 373 14.59 -4.99 -17.26
N ARG A 374 14.57 -4.02 -18.19
CA ARG A 374 15.57 -3.93 -19.27
C ARG A 374 17.00 -3.87 -18.73
N ALA A 375 17.22 -3.23 -17.60
CA ALA A 375 18.53 -3.15 -16.95
C ALA A 375 19.01 -4.50 -16.33
N HIS A 376 18.12 -5.45 -16.18
CA HIS A 376 18.38 -6.81 -15.68
C HIS A 376 18.40 -7.87 -16.79
N CYS A 377 18.11 -7.47 -18.05
CA CYS A 377 17.87 -8.35 -19.17
C CYS A 377 19.09 -8.36 -20.11
N ALA A 378 19.76 -9.48 -20.24
CA ALA A 378 20.86 -9.67 -21.18
C ALA A 378 20.37 -10.09 -22.58
N GLY A 379 19.20 -10.72 -22.65
CA GLY A 379 18.57 -11.23 -23.89
C GLY A 379 17.29 -10.46 -24.24
N HIS A 380 16.18 -11.17 -24.47
CA HIS A 380 14.89 -10.60 -24.83
C HIS A 380 14.05 -10.31 -23.58
N LEU A 381 13.36 -9.16 -23.61
CA LEU A 381 12.33 -8.80 -22.63
C LEU A 381 10.96 -9.14 -23.22
N ILE A 382 10.30 -10.12 -22.62
CA ILE A 382 8.98 -10.63 -23.01
C ILE A 382 7.96 -10.07 -22.03
N CYS A 383 6.86 -9.48 -22.52
CA CYS A 383 5.81 -8.89 -21.70
C CYS A 383 4.49 -9.61 -21.91
N VAL A 384 3.93 -10.23 -20.86
CA VAL A 384 2.58 -10.80 -20.82
C VAL A 384 1.71 -9.84 -20.01
N PHE A 385 0.65 -9.28 -20.62
CA PHE A 385 -0.20 -8.32 -19.95
C PHE A 385 -1.61 -8.28 -20.53
N GLY A 386 -2.54 -7.69 -19.78
CA GLY A 386 -3.90 -7.40 -20.20
C GLY A 386 -4.44 -6.15 -19.49
N CYS A 387 -5.71 -5.84 -19.74
CA CYS A 387 -6.42 -4.77 -19.07
C CYS A 387 -7.74 -5.26 -18.48
N GLY A 388 -8.12 -4.70 -17.32
CA GLY A 388 -9.41 -5.01 -16.71
C GLY A 388 -10.59 -4.42 -17.48
N GLY A 389 -11.71 -5.16 -17.51
CA GLY A 389 -13.00 -4.68 -17.94
C GLY A 389 -13.66 -3.79 -16.89
N GLU A 390 -14.67 -2.98 -17.28
CA GLU A 390 -15.42 -2.06 -16.41
C GLU A 390 -14.49 -1.08 -15.66
N ARG A 391 -13.41 -0.65 -16.33
CA ARG A 391 -12.39 0.27 -15.86
C ARG A 391 -12.06 1.26 -16.98
N ASP A 392 -11.13 2.17 -16.70
CA ASP A 392 -10.65 3.13 -17.68
C ASP A 392 -10.22 2.45 -18.99
N ALA A 393 -11.00 2.63 -20.06
CA ALA A 393 -10.71 2.08 -21.37
C ALA A 393 -9.63 2.88 -22.12
N ALA A 394 -9.44 4.17 -21.79
CA ALA A 394 -8.47 5.03 -22.46
C ALA A 394 -7.02 4.56 -22.27
N LYS A 395 -6.72 3.87 -21.18
CA LYS A 395 -5.39 3.32 -20.91
C LYS A 395 -5.02 2.13 -21.82
N ARG A 396 -5.99 1.42 -22.41
CA ARG A 396 -5.77 0.17 -23.17
C ARG A 396 -4.82 0.35 -24.36
N PRO A 397 -5.11 1.28 -25.29
CA PRO A 397 -4.21 1.50 -26.42
C PRO A 397 -2.84 2.05 -25.99
N VAL A 398 -2.78 2.87 -24.92
CA VAL A 398 -1.53 3.43 -24.41
C VAL A 398 -0.64 2.31 -23.83
N MET A 399 -1.21 1.38 -23.08
CA MET A 399 -0.48 0.20 -22.58
C MET A 399 0.00 -0.70 -23.73
N GLY A 400 -0.81 -0.86 -24.78
CA GLY A 400 -0.42 -1.54 -26.01
C GLY A 400 0.80 -0.90 -26.67
N GLU A 401 0.80 0.42 -26.86
CA GLU A 401 1.93 1.19 -27.41
C GLU A 401 3.20 1.02 -26.58
N ILE A 402 3.11 1.14 -25.25
CA ILE A 402 4.24 0.97 -24.33
C ILE A 402 4.84 -0.42 -24.45
N ALA A 403 4.01 -1.47 -24.41
CA ALA A 403 4.48 -2.84 -24.55
C ALA A 403 5.14 -3.09 -25.89
N ALA A 404 4.56 -2.61 -27.00
CA ALA A 404 5.12 -2.72 -28.35
C ALA A 404 6.47 -1.99 -28.52
N ARG A 405 6.67 -0.88 -27.82
CA ARG A 405 7.88 -0.05 -27.89
C ARG A 405 9.01 -0.61 -27.01
N MET A 406 8.69 -1.17 -25.85
CA MET A 406 9.68 -1.46 -24.81
C MET A 406 9.99 -2.94 -24.64
N ALA A 407 9.07 -3.84 -24.97
CA ALA A 407 9.31 -5.28 -24.98
C ALA A 407 9.79 -5.76 -26.37
N ASP A 408 10.62 -6.81 -26.42
CA ASP A 408 11.00 -7.46 -27.65
C ASP A 408 9.88 -8.36 -28.18
N ILE A 409 9.11 -8.96 -27.26
CA ILE A 409 7.93 -9.78 -27.54
C ILE A 409 6.82 -9.35 -26.58
N ALA A 410 5.62 -9.06 -27.11
CA ALA A 410 4.45 -8.73 -26.30
C ALA A 410 3.34 -9.78 -26.52
N ILE A 411 2.81 -10.32 -25.42
CA ILE A 411 1.69 -11.28 -25.43
C ILE A 411 0.52 -10.63 -24.70
N VAL A 412 -0.54 -10.33 -25.46
CA VAL A 412 -1.77 -9.75 -24.92
C VAL A 412 -2.69 -10.86 -24.45
N THR A 413 -3.18 -10.77 -23.21
CA THR A 413 -4.03 -11.78 -22.59
C THR A 413 -5.16 -11.14 -21.76
N ASP A 414 -6.06 -11.96 -21.20
CA ASP A 414 -7.06 -11.47 -20.27
C ASP A 414 -6.43 -11.15 -18.89
N ASP A 415 -6.82 -10.02 -18.34
CA ASP A 415 -6.65 -9.69 -16.92
C ASP A 415 -7.91 -10.11 -16.15
N ASN A 416 -8.79 -9.19 -15.79
CA ASN A 416 -10.11 -9.40 -15.21
C ASN A 416 -11.17 -8.78 -16.14
N PRO A 417 -11.68 -9.50 -17.17
CA PRO A 417 -12.65 -8.92 -18.11
C PRO A 417 -13.98 -8.54 -17.45
N ARG A 418 -14.33 -9.11 -16.30
CA ARG A 418 -15.59 -8.88 -15.57
C ARG A 418 -16.81 -9.13 -16.48
N GLY A 419 -17.73 -8.16 -16.55
CA GLY A 419 -18.91 -8.21 -17.44
C GLY A 419 -18.66 -7.73 -18.86
N GLU A 420 -17.45 -7.24 -19.20
CA GLU A 420 -17.11 -6.71 -20.52
C GLU A 420 -16.60 -7.82 -21.46
N ASP A 421 -16.87 -7.64 -22.76
CA ASP A 421 -16.35 -8.54 -23.79
C ASP A 421 -14.81 -8.45 -23.85
N GLY A 422 -14.14 -9.53 -23.51
CA GLY A 422 -12.69 -9.57 -23.52
C GLY A 422 -12.07 -9.46 -24.91
N ASP A 423 -12.77 -9.85 -26.02
CA ASP A 423 -12.27 -9.62 -27.36
C ASP A 423 -12.26 -8.14 -27.70
N ALA A 424 -13.24 -7.37 -27.20
CA ALA A 424 -13.26 -5.92 -27.34
C ALA A 424 -12.11 -5.27 -26.56
N ILE A 425 -11.80 -5.75 -25.34
CA ILE A 425 -10.67 -5.27 -24.54
C ILE A 425 -9.35 -5.50 -25.28
N VAL A 426 -9.13 -6.72 -25.75
CA VAL A 426 -7.91 -7.10 -26.49
C VAL A 426 -7.77 -6.29 -27.77
N ALA A 427 -8.85 -6.11 -28.53
CA ALA A 427 -8.83 -5.30 -29.76
C ALA A 427 -8.38 -3.85 -29.51
N GLN A 428 -8.81 -3.23 -28.39
CA GLN A 428 -8.38 -1.89 -28.00
C GLN A 428 -6.91 -1.82 -27.61
N ILE A 429 -6.38 -2.84 -26.94
CA ILE A 429 -4.94 -2.94 -26.61
C ILE A 429 -4.14 -3.05 -27.92
N VAL A 430 -4.51 -3.98 -28.79
CA VAL A 430 -3.82 -4.25 -30.07
C VAL A 430 -3.87 -3.04 -31.00
N ALA A 431 -4.96 -2.25 -30.99
CA ALA A 431 -5.03 -1.01 -31.77
C ALA A 431 -3.92 0.00 -31.41
N GLY A 432 -3.46 0.02 -30.15
CA GLY A 432 -2.35 0.87 -29.72
C GLY A 432 -0.98 0.31 -30.10
N MET A 433 -0.84 -0.99 -30.38
CA MET A 433 0.45 -1.63 -30.66
C MET A 433 1.00 -1.33 -32.06
N GLY A 434 0.15 -0.82 -32.97
CA GLY A 434 0.58 -0.51 -34.35
C GLY A 434 1.14 -1.71 -35.09
N ALA A 435 2.23 -1.51 -35.85
CA ALA A 435 2.97 -2.56 -36.54
C ALA A 435 4.06 -3.16 -35.65
N ALA A 436 3.72 -3.65 -34.47
CA ALA A 436 4.66 -4.28 -33.55
C ALA A 436 5.40 -5.46 -34.20
N ARG A 437 6.71 -5.56 -34.01
CA ARG A 437 7.57 -6.55 -34.67
C ARG A 437 7.29 -8.00 -34.22
N SER A 438 6.90 -8.17 -32.96
CA SER A 438 6.57 -9.50 -32.39
C SER A 438 5.46 -9.35 -31.37
N MET A 439 4.26 -9.78 -31.76
CA MET A 439 3.05 -9.74 -30.93
C MET A 439 2.28 -11.04 -31.05
N ALA A 440 1.74 -11.52 -29.93
CA ALA A 440 0.78 -12.62 -29.91
C ALA A 440 -0.43 -12.22 -29.06
N VAL A 441 -1.58 -12.80 -29.37
CA VAL A 441 -2.80 -12.72 -28.59
C VAL A 441 -3.15 -14.12 -28.11
N GLU A 442 -3.25 -14.30 -26.78
CA GLU A 442 -3.70 -15.53 -26.16
C GLU A 442 -4.60 -15.17 -24.98
N ARG A 443 -5.90 -15.47 -25.12
CA ARG A 443 -6.93 -15.05 -24.16
C ARG A 443 -6.84 -15.83 -22.84
N ASP A 444 -6.45 -17.11 -22.89
CA ASP A 444 -6.19 -17.87 -21.67
C ASP A 444 -4.86 -17.45 -21.06
N ARG A 445 -4.94 -16.80 -19.89
CA ARG A 445 -3.76 -16.25 -19.23
C ARG A 445 -2.73 -17.32 -18.82
N ALA A 446 -3.18 -18.52 -18.44
CA ALA A 446 -2.26 -19.60 -18.10
C ALA A 446 -1.51 -20.09 -19.34
N VAL A 447 -2.21 -20.21 -20.47
CA VAL A 447 -1.61 -20.57 -21.77
C VAL A 447 -0.67 -19.47 -22.24
N ALA A 448 -1.03 -18.18 -22.10
CA ALA A 448 -0.19 -17.03 -22.43
C ALA A 448 1.14 -17.04 -21.63
N ILE A 449 1.07 -17.28 -20.32
CA ILE A 449 2.26 -17.41 -19.46
C ILE A 449 3.12 -18.59 -19.91
N GLY A 450 2.52 -19.78 -20.13
CA GLY A 450 3.24 -20.94 -20.62
C GLY A 450 3.87 -20.73 -22.00
N HIS A 451 3.21 -19.98 -22.90
CA HIS A 451 3.75 -19.60 -24.21
C HIS A 451 4.97 -18.68 -24.06
N ALA A 452 4.89 -17.64 -23.22
CA ALA A 452 6.01 -16.74 -22.95
C ALA A 452 7.24 -17.50 -22.45
N LEU A 453 7.03 -18.43 -21.51
CA LEU A 453 8.12 -19.23 -20.94
C LEU A 453 8.76 -20.19 -21.95
N LYS A 454 7.97 -20.77 -22.84
CA LYS A 454 8.50 -21.63 -23.91
C LYS A 454 9.36 -20.85 -24.92
N LEU A 455 9.06 -19.60 -25.18
CA LEU A 455 9.85 -18.73 -26.05
C LEU A 455 11.15 -18.28 -25.37
N ALA A 456 11.14 -18.09 -24.06
CA ALA A 456 12.23 -17.51 -23.30
C ALA A 456 13.44 -18.48 -23.17
N GLN A 457 14.63 -17.89 -23.14
CA GLN A 457 15.91 -18.57 -22.96
C GLN A 457 16.66 -18.00 -21.74
N SER A 458 17.78 -18.62 -21.40
CA SER A 458 18.69 -18.09 -20.39
C SER A 458 19.15 -16.67 -20.77
N GLY A 459 19.09 -15.75 -19.84
CA GLY A 459 19.37 -14.32 -20.07
C GLY A 459 18.17 -13.48 -20.48
N ASP A 460 17.04 -14.13 -20.85
CA ASP A 460 15.78 -13.42 -21.11
C ASP A 460 15.04 -13.09 -19.81
N VAL A 461 14.19 -12.07 -19.88
CA VAL A 461 13.28 -11.67 -18.81
C VAL A 461 11.83 -11.78 -19.29
N VAL A 462 10.98 -12.47 -18.55
CA VAL A 462 9.53 -12.56 -18.78
C VAL A 462 8.82 -11.74 -17.72
N LEU A 463 8.22 -10.62 -18.09
CA LEU A 463 7.31 -9.86 -17.25
C LEU A 463 5.88 -10.37 -17.41
N ILE A 464 5.23 -10.72 -16.29
CA ILE A 464 3.80 -11.00 -16.19
C ILE A 464 3.18 -9.85 -15.42
N ALA A 465 2.48 -8.94 -16.13
CA ALA A 465 1.99 -7.68 -15.58
C ALA A 465 0.46 -7.68 -15.41
N GLY A 466 0.00 -6.88 -14.45
CA GLY A 466 -1.41 -6.55 -14.23
C GLY A 466 -1.95 -7.02 -12.89
N LYS A 467 -1.90 -8.30 -12.60
CA LYS A 467 -2.55 -8.91 -11.43
C LYS A 467 -1.69 -8.86 -10.15
N GLY A 468 -0.37 -8.98 -10.30
CA GLY A 468 0.54 -8.95 -9.15
C GLY A 468 0.20 -10.00 -8.08
N HIS A 469 -0.34 -9.53 -6.94
CA HIS A 469 -0.71 -10.37 -5.80
C HIS A 469 -2.15 -10.93 -5.85
N GLU A 470 -2.93 -10.61 -6.88
CA GLU A 470 -4.31 -11.10 -6.99
C GLU A 470 -4.32 -12.64 -7.19
N THR A 471 -5.09 -13.33 -6.35
CA THR A 471 -5.23 -14.79 -6.37
C THR A 471 -6.49 -15.28 -7.08
N TYR A 472 -7.09 -14.41 -7.90
CA TYR A 472 -8.30 -14.72 -8.66
C TYR A 472 -8.28 -14.06 -10.04
N GLN A 473 -9.08 -14.59 -10.97
CA GLN A 473 -9.46 -13.93 -12.21
C GLN A 473 -10.98 -13.76 -12.22
N GLU A 474 -11.46 -12.56 -12.57
CA GLU A 474 -12.88 -12.20 -12.57
C GLU A 474 -13.40 -12.07 -14.00
N GLY A 475 -14.36 -12.91 -14.35
CA GLY A 475 -15.10 -12.88 -15.61
C GLY A 475 -16.59 -12.70 -15.38
N ALA A 476 -17.40 -12.76 -16.44
CA ALA A 476 -18.86 -12.62 -16.36
C ALA A 476 -19.53 -13.65 -15.43
N ALA A 477 -18.94 -14.82 -15.25
CA ALA A 477 -19.41 -15.85 -14.33
C ALA A 477 -18.97 -15.65 -12.87
N GLY A 478 -18.24 -14.57 -12.57
CA GLY A 478 -17.68 -14.27 -11.25
C GLY A 478 -16.18 -14.58 -11.14
N LYS A 479 -15.69 -14.65 -9.89
CA LYS A 479 -14.28 -14.90 -9.58
C LYS A 479 -13.95 -16.38 -9.61
N ARG A 480 -12.83 -16.73 -10.27
CA ARG A 480 -12.22 -18.06 -10.22
C ARG A 480 -10.81 -17.96 -9.62
N PRO A 481 -10.32 -18.96 -8.89
CA PRO A 481 -8.94 -18.98 -8.40
C PRO A 481 -7.95 -18.89 -9.56
N PHE A 482 -6.99 -18.01 -9.46
CA PHE A 482 -5.93 -17.82 -10.44
C PHE A 482 -4.79 -16.99 -9.83
N ASP A 483 -3.56 -17.48 -9.90
CA ASP A 483 -2.37 -16.84 -9.35
C ASP A 483 -1.25 -16.88 -10.38
N ASP A 484 -0.79 -15.72 -10.86
CA ASP A 484 0.26 -15.61 -11.86
C ASP A 484 1.57 -16.29 -11.41
N LEU A 485 1.92 -16.11 -10.13
CA LEU A 485 3.16 -16.66 -9.58
C LEU A 485 3.12 -18.20 -9.54
N ALA A 486 1.98 -18.77 -9.11
CA ALA A 486 1.79 -20.23 -9.06
C ALA A 486 1.81 -20.85 -10.45
N VAL A 487 1.15 -20.20 -11.44
CA VAL A 487 1.15 -20.67 -12.85
C VAL A 487 2.56 -20.61 -13.44
N ALA A 488 3.28 -19.51 -13.24
CA ALA A 488 4.65 -19.36 -13.71
C ALA A 488 5.61 -20.38 -13.08
N HIS A 489 5.47 -20.61 -11.77
CA HIS A 489 6.27 -21.60 -11.04
C HIS A 489 6.06 -23.03 -11.61
N ALA A 490 4.81 -23.45 -11.75
CA ALA A 490 4.48 -24.76 -12.32
C ALA A 490 5.01 -24.93 -13.75
N ALA A 491 4.97 -23.87 -14.57
CA ALA A 491 5.50 -23.91 -15.92
C ALA A 491 7.04 -23.97 -15.95
N LEU A 492 7.74 -23.28 -15.06
CA LEU A 492 9.20 -23.36 -14.91
C LEU A 492 9.66 -24.73 -14.43
N GLU A 493 8.94 -25.37 -13.51
CA GLU A 493 9.25 -26.73 -13.05
C GLU A 493 9.19 -27.74 -14.20
N GLN A 494 8.24 -27.60 -15.13
CA GLN A 494 8.15 -28.45 -16.32
C GLN A 494 9.34 -28.25 -17.27
N MET A 495 9.90 -27.05 -17.38
CA MET A 495 11.08 -26.75 -18.18
C MET A 495 12.36 -27.38 -17.63
N THR A 496 12.48 -27.58 -16.34
CA THR A 496 13.66 -28.23 -15.71
C THR A 496 13.68 -29.75 -15.96
N TRP A 497 12.55 -30.35 -16.30
CA TRP A 497 12.41 -31.81 -16.51
C TRP A 497 12.62 -32.28 -17.97
N GLU A 498 12.62 -31.36 -18.93
CA GLU A 498 12.94 -31.73 -20.31
C GLU A 498 14.45 -31.59 -20.56
N PRO A 499 15.24 -32.69 -20.63
CA PRO A 499 16.61 -32.60 -21.10
C PRO A 499 16.55 -32.14 -22.57
N ARG A 500 16.95 -30.91 -22.84
CA ARG A 500 17.06 -30.42 -24.20
C ARG A 500 18.11 -31.25 -24.94
N ALA A 501 17.69 -31.95 -26.02
CA ALA A 501 18.51 -32.75 -26.92
C ALA A 501 19.52 -31.87 -27.68
#